data_69328ad3d9cbdfc5f3ac1b56cab5f8c0
#
_entry.id   69328ad3d9cbdfc5f3ac1b56cab5f8c0
#
_cell.length_a   1.000
_cell.length_b   1.000
_cell.length_c   1.000
_cell.angle_alpha   90.00
_cell.angle_beta   90.00
_cell.angle_gamma   90.00
#
_symmetry.space_group_name_H-M   'P 1'
#
loop_
_entity.id
_entity.type
_entity.pdbx_description
1 polymer ?
#
loop_
_entity_poly.entity_id
_entity_poly.type
_entity_poly.pdbx_seq_one_letter_code
_entity_poly.pdbx_strand_id
1 'polypeptide(L)'
;MDKKGFTLVELMVAMVISLIVLAGIYNVFISFNRSYFIQESITDMQQNARASIEFMARELRNAVIIEAINTTSGNSSITFYTDREDADVGVSTGGNTNTTLNDTTKSWTTNKWQNKIVAIVDGTGKGQIRTVSSNTSTQVIVSTSWTTVPDNTSVYHIDVENKGFSRTSDNILRYTKGGSVNQPFTENITELTLTADDTNIDNIKRINAQLTARTSREDPNMNNQYHYYTVNTSIKLRNQD
;
A
#
# COMPACT_ATOMS: atom_id res chain seq x y z
N MET A 1 18.54 32.17 -73.13
CA MET A 1 17.78 31.54 -72.00
C MET A 1 16.99 32.68 -71.34
N ASP A 2 15.72 32.76 -71.62
CA ASP A 2 14.83 33.79 -71.02
C ASP A 2 14.56 33.40 -69.57
N LYS A 3 15.09 34.14 -68.62
CA LYS A 3 14.80 34.04 -67.21
C LYS A 3 13.43 34.67 -66.95
N LYS A 4 12.39 33.87 -66.97
CA LYS A 4 11.06 34.35 -66.57
C LYS A 4 11.10 34.48 -65.03
N GLY A 5 10.97 35.71 -64.56
CA GLY A 5 10.78 36.00 -63.12
C GLY A 5 9.36 35.68 -62.67
N PHE A 6 9.19 35.37 -61.38
CA PHE A 6 7.87 35.18 -60.80
C PHE A 6 7.07 36.47 -60.80
N THR A 7 5.78 36.36 -61.06
CA THR A 7 4.84 37.50 -60.94
C THR A 7 4.49 37.72 -59.46
N LEU A 8 4.16 38.96 -59.10
CA LEU A 8 3.73 39.30 -57.74
C LEU A 8 2.47 38.50 -57.34
N VAL A 9 1.59 38.20 -58.28
CA VAL A 9 0.37 37.38 -58.03
C VAL A 9 0.70 35.93 -57.72
N GLU A 10 1.69 35.32 -58.43
CA GLU A 10 2.15 33.96 -58.12
C GLU A 10 2.74 33.83 -56.72
N LEU A 11 3.49 34.88 -56.28
CA LEU A 11 4.04 34.89 -54.94
C LEU A 11 2.96 35.03 -53.88
N MET A 12 1.93 35.88 -54.10
CA MET A 12 0.78 36.00 -53.18
C MET A 12 -0.01 34.70 -53.05
N VAL A 13 -0.25 34.04 -54.17
CA VAL A 13 -0.97 32.74 -54.18
C VAL A 13 -0.14 31.66 -53.44
N ALA A 14 1.16 31.60 -53.68
CA ALA A 14 2.03 30.66 -53.00
C ALA A 14 2.07 30.90 -51.48
N MET A 15 2.07 32.18 -51.03
CA MET A 15 1.97 32.49 -49.60
C MET A 15 0.66 32.02 -48.97
N VAL A 16 -0.46 32.26 -49.62
CA VAL A 16 -1.78 31.81 -49.11
C VAL A 16 -1.84 30.27 -48.99
N ILE A 17 -1.40 29.59 -50.03
CA ILE A 17 -1.37 28.10 -49.99
C ILE A 17 -0.45 27.61 -48.87
N SER A 18 0.75 28.20 -48.69
CA SER A 18 1.67 27.87 -47.64
C SER A 18 1.08 28.07 -46.24
N LEU A 19 0.32 29.16 -46.03
CA LEU A 19 -0.36 29.42 -44.75
C LEU A 19 -1.42 28.36 -44.42
N ILE A 20 -2.21 27.93 -45.44
CA ILE A 20 -3.24 26.87 -45.28
C ILE A 20 -2.57 25.54 -44.90
N VAL A 21 -1.50 25.19 -45.61
CA VAL A 21 -0.74 23.96 -45.33
C VAL A 21 -0.14 24.01 -43.92
N LEU A 22 0.50 25.13 -43.52
CA LEU A 22 1.04 25.30 -42.16
C LEU A 22 -0.04 25.21 -41.08
N ALA A 23 -1.22 25.78 -41.30
CA ALA A 23 -2.34 25.66 -40.37
C ALA A 23 -2.81 24.19 -40.22
N GLY A 24 -2.84 23.45 -41.32
CA GLY A 24 -3.14 22.02 -41.30
C GLY A 24 -2.09 21.21 -40.50
N ILE A 25 -0.81 21.42 -40.77
CA ILE A 25 0.30 20.76 -40.04
C ILE A 25 0.24 21.10 -38.55
N TYR A 26 -0.01 22.35 -38.20
CA TYR A 26 -0.12 22.79 -36.82
C TYR A 26 -1.26 22.09 -36.05
N ASN A 27 -2.44 21.96 -36.67
CA ASN A 27 -3.55 21.23 -36.06
C ASN A 27 -3.23 19.74 -35.85
N VAL A 28 -2.60 19.09 -36.81
CA VAL A 28 -2.13 17.71 -36.68
C VAL A 28 -1.12 17.57 -35.55
N PHE A 29 -0.14 18.48 -35.48
CA PHE A 29 0.88 18.50 -34.42
C PHE A 29 0.25 18.64 -33.02
N ILE A 30 -0.70 19.55 -32.84
CA ILE A 30 -1.43 19.69 -31.55
C ILE A 30 -2.18 18.41 -31.19
N SER A 31 -2.86 17.80 -32.17
CA SER A 31 -3.61 16.56 -31.96
C SER A 31 -2.70 15.41 -31.55
N PHE A 32 -1.54 15.26 -32.21
CA PHE A 32 -0.55 14.26 -31.82
C PHE A 32 0.01 14.48 -30.43
N ASN A 33 0.38 15.72 -30.07
CA ASN A 33 0.87 16.03 -28.74
C ASN A 33 -0.16 15.72 -27.66
N ARG A 34 -1.42 16.05 -27.88
CA ARG A 34 -2.50 15.72 -26.93
C ARG A 34 -2.63 14.22 -26.75
N SER A 35 -2.67 13.47 -27.84
CA SER A 35 -2.77 12.00 -27.82
C SER A 35 -1.57 11.38 -27.11
N TYR A 36 -0.36 11.89 -27.33
CA TYR A 36 0.84 11.43 -26.67
C TYR A 36 0.77 11.61 -25.15
N PHE A 37 0.42 12.79 -24.66
CA PHE A 37 0.31 13.06 -23.23
C PHE A 37 -0.78 12.23 -22.53
N ILE A 38 -1.89 11.94 -23.22
CA ILE A 38 -2.93 11.07 -22.67
C ILE A 38 -2.45 9.63 -22.59
N GLN A 39 -1.78 9.10 -23.62
CA GLN A 39 -1.22 7.75 -23.61
C GLN A 39 -0.15 7.58 -22.53
N GLU A 40 0.72 8.57 -22.33
CA GLU A 40 1.67 8.61 -21.23
C GLU A 40 0.96 8.55 -19.88
N SER A 41 -0.06 9.39 -19.66
CA SER A 41 -0.84 9.40 -18.43
C SER A 41 -1.58 8.08 -18.16
N ILE A 42 -2.08 7.41 -19.19
CA ILE A 42 -2.70 6.07 -19.07
C ILE A 42 -1.64 5.03 -18.68
N THR A 43 -0.48 5.07 -19.30
CA THR A 43 0.62 4.15 -18.99
C THR A 43 1.09 4.31 -17.55
N ASP A 44 1.31 5.55 -17.11
CA ASP A 44 1.71 5.88 -15.75
C ASP A 44 0.67 5.41 -14.72
N MET A 45 -0.61 5.67 -15.00
CA MET A 45 -1.72 5.20 -14.16
C MET A 45 -1.69 3.68 -13.99
N GLN A 46 -1.52 2.92 -15.09
CA GLN A 46 -1.49 1.46 -15.05
C GLN A 46 -0.27 0.93 -14.29
N GLN A 47 0.91 1.52 -14.51
CA GLN A 47 2.14 1.13 -13.84
C GLN A 47 2.06 1.42 -12.34
N ASN A 48 1.61 2.61 -11.97
CA ASN A 48 1.45 3.02 -10.57
C ASN A 48 0.43 2.15 -9.83
N ALA A 49 -0.72 1.83 -10.46
CA ALA A 49 -1.71 0.95 -9.86
C ALA A 49 -1.19 -0.46 -9.63
N ARG A 50 -0.49 -1.05 -10.62
CA ARG A 50 0.11 -2.39 -10.49
C ARG A 50 1.22 -2.42 -9.43
N ALA A 51 2.14 -1.46 -9.47
CA ALA A 51 3.20 -1.36 -8.47
C ALA A 51 2.65 -1.22 -7.05
N SER A 52 1.60 -0.42 -6.89
CA SER A 52 0.96 -0.20 -5.59
C SER A 52 0.31 -1.46 -5.03
N ILE A 53 -0.47 -2.18 -5.86
CA ILE A 53 -1.13 -3.39 -5.38
C ILE A 53 -0.14 -4.54 -5.13
N GLU A 54 0.93 -4.63 -5.92
CA GLU A 54 2.00 -5.62 -5.70
C GLU A 54 2.79 -5.32 -4.42
N PHE A 55 3.11 -4.05 -4.16
CA PHE A 55 3.73 -3.63 -2.91
C PHE A 55 2.83 -3.95 -1.72
N MET A 56 1.55 -3.59 -1.78
CA MET A 56 0.57 -3.91 -0.75
C MET A 56 0.48 -5.42 -0.51
N ALA A 57 0.40 -6.21 -1.59
CA ALA A 57 0.34 -7.67 -1.48
C ALA A 57 1.60 -8.27 -0.83
N ARG A 58 2.77 -7.73 -1.14
CA ARG A 58 4.03 -8.18 -0.53
C ARG A 58 4.08 -7.88 0.96
N GLU A 59 3.70 -6.67 1.36
CA GLU A 59 3.69 -6.27 2.77
C GLU A 59 2.67 -7.08 3.56
N LEU A 60 1.46 -7.26 3.03
CA LEU A 60 0.40 -8.04 3.70
C LEU A 60 0.72 -9.54 3.81
N ARG A 61 1.43 -10.14 2.84
CA ARG A 61 1.89 -11.53 2.97
C ARG A 61 2.82 -11.75 4.15
N ASN A 62 3.56 -10.72 4.55
CA ASN A 62 4.48 -10.77 5.70
C ASN A 62 3.79 -10.38 7.01
N ALA A 63 2.49 -10.11 6.99
CA ALA A 63 1.76 -9.79 8.21
C ALA A 63 1.74 -11.00 9.16
N VAL A 64 2.11 -10.75 10.41
CA VAL A 64 2.05 -11.73 11.50
C VAL A 64 0.74 -11.61 12.27
N ILE A 65 0.14 -10.43 12.28
CA ILE A 65 -1.15 -10.15 12.91
C ILE A 65 -1.84 -8.97 12.22
N ILE A 66 -3.15 -9.06 12.04
CA ILE A 66 -3.98 -7.94 11.61
C ILE A 66 -4.52 -7.25 12.85
N GLU A 67 -4.28 -5.95 12.99
CA GLU A 67 -4.78 -5.16 14.11
C GLU A 67 -6.18 -4.60 13.84
N ALA A 68 -6.38 -4.07 12.63
CA ALA A 68 -7.65 -3.50 12.22
C ALA A 68 -7.84 -3.60 10.71
N ILE A 69 -9.05 -3.83 10.27
CA ILE A 69 -9.45 -3.75 8.87
C ILE A 69 -10.79 -3.02 8.76
N ASN A 70 -10.83 -2.01 7.91
CA ASN A 70 -12.06 -1.36 7.47
C ASN A 70 -12.36 -1.80 6.04
N THR A 71 -13.48 -2.48 5.84
CA THR A 71 -13.91 -3.04 4.56
C THR A 71 -14.91 -2.15 3.81
N THR A 72 -15.04 -0.87 4.16
CA THR A 72 -15.91 0.07 3.45
C THR A 72 -15.48 0.18 1.99
N SER A 73 -16.36 -0.23 1.07
CA SER A 73 -16.08 -0.23 -0.37
C SER A 73 -15.61 1.16 -0.84
N GLY A 74 -14.55 1.17 -1.64
CA GLY A 74 -13.93 2.37 -2.19
C GLY A 74 -13.09 3.17 -1.19
N ASN A 75 -13.23 2.93 0.12
CA ASN A 75 -12.50 3.66 1.18
C ASN A 75 -12.04 2.74 2.32
N SER A 76 -11.51 1.58 1.95
CA SER A 76 -10.99 0.62 2.91
C SER A 76 -9.65 1.06 3.51
N SER A 77 -9.35 0.52 4.68
CA SER A 77 -8.03 0.65 5.32
C SER A 77 -7.67 -0.61 6.09
N ILE A 78 -6.38 -0.82 6.29
CA ILE A 78 -5.88 -1.96 7.05
C ILE A 78 -4.65 -1.56 7.85
N THR A 79 -4.58 -2.03 9.10
CA THR A 79 -3.43 -1.92 9.99
C THR A 79 -3.02 -3.32 10.42
N PHE A 80 -1.73 -3.60 10.35
CA PHE A 80 -1.17 -4.92 10.63
C PHE A 80 0.26 -4.79 11.17
N TYR A 81 0.80 -5.86 11.72
CA TYR A 81 2.18 -5.94 12.18
C TYR A 81 2.95 -6.95 11.35
N THR A 82 4.23 -6.65 11.13
CA THR A 82 5.22 -7.53 10.51
C THR A 82 6.43 -7.65 11.41
N ASP A 83 7.15 -8.75 11.30
CA ASP A 83 8.45 -8.88 11.96
C ASP A 83 9.42 -7.83 11.43
N ARG A 84 10.26 -7.29 12.34
CA ARG A 84 11.49 -6.59 11.98
C ARG A 84 12.60 -7.59 11.72
N GLU A 85 13.72 -7.13 11.17
CA GLU A 85 14.88 -7.95 10.83
C GLU A 85 15.44 -8.75 12.04
N ASP A 86 15.43 -8.13 13.24
CA ASP A 86 15.93 -8.72 14.49
C ASP A 86 14.82 -9.34 15.36
N ALA A 87 13.62 -9.53 14.83
CA ALA A 87 12.51 -10.08 15.58
C ALA A 87 12.82 -11.49 16.12
N ASP A 88 12.35 -11.76 17.33
CA ASP A 88 12.44 -13.09 17.94
C ASP A 88 11.05 -13.72 18.03
N VAL A 89 10.97 -15.00 17.70
CA VAL A 89 9.75 -15.79 17.67
C VAL A 89 9.89 -16.97 18.61
N GLY A 90 8.84 -17.28 19.35
CA GLY A 90 8.84 -18.43 20.24
C GLY A 90 7.45 -18.86 20.67
N VAL A 91 7.44 -19.90 21.47
CA VAL A 91 6.24 -20.39 22.16
C VAL A 91 6.48 -20.20 23.66
N SER A 92 5.51 -19.61 24.35
CA SER A 92 5.60 -19.46 25.79
C SER A 92 5.72 -20.81 26.49
N THR A 93 6.56 -20.90 27.51
CA THR A 93 6.68 -22.15 28.32
C THR A 93 5.71 -22.20 29.50
N GLY A 94 4.80 -21.21 29.60
CA GLY A 94 3.81 -21.13 30.68
C GLY A 94 4.35 -20.47 31.94
N GLY A 95 3.57 -20.52 33.02
CA GLY A 95 3.90 -19.82 34.27
C GLY A 95 3.81 -18.30 34.14
N ASN A 96 3.06 -17.82 33.15
CA ASN A 96 2.84 -16.40 32.90
C ASN A 96 1.94 -15.77 33.93
N THR A 97 2.04 -14.46 34.06
CA THR A 97 1.14 -13.64 34.87
C THR A 97 0.41 -12.64 33.95
N ASN A 98 -0.44 -11.82 34.52
CA ASN A 98 -1.12 -10.77 33.76
C ASN A 98 -0.18 -9.72 33.12
N THR A 99 1.11 -9.68 33.51
CA THR A 99 2.10 -8.74 32.94
C THR A 99 3.36 -9.43 32.45
N THR A 100 3.46 -10.76 32.53
CA THR A 100 4.67 -11.49 32.11
C THR A 100 4.37 -12.53 31.04
N LEU A 101 5.39 -12.79 30.20
CA LEU A 101 5.44 -13.90 29.27
C LEU A 101 6.79 -14.60 29.44
N ASN A 102 6.77 -15.89 29.73
CA ASN A 102 7.95 -16.69 30.00
C ASN A 102 8.26 -17.62 28.83
N ASP A 103 9.54 -17.69 28.50
CA ASP A 103 10.10 -18.68 27.59
C ASP A 103 11.47 -19.13 28.08
N THR A 104 11.49 -20.25 28.80
CA THR A 104 12.71 -20.81 29.41
C THR A 104 13.67 -21.40 28.39
N THR A 105 13.29 -21.48 27.10
CA THR A 105 14.15 -21.93 26.01
C THR A 105 15.08 -20.83 25.50
N LYS A 106 14.79 -19.58 25.88
CA LYS A 106 15.55 -18.39 25.44
C LYS A 106 16.71 -18.05 26.37
N SER A 107 17.62 -17.23 25.84
CA SER A 107 18.76 -16.66 26.57
C SER A 107 19.00 -15.23 26.11
N TRP A 108 17.99 -14.36 26.33
CA TRP A 108 18.07 -12.96 25.93
C TRP A 108 19.00 -12.15 26.78
N THR A 109 19.61 -11.14 26.19
CA THR A 109 20.24 -10.06 26.96
C THR A 109 19.19 -9.27 27.72
N THR A 110 19.44 -8.94 28.99
CA THR A 110 18.53 -8.12 29.79
C THR A 110 18.24 -6.81 29.11
N ASN A 111 16.95 -6.43 29.06
CA ASN A 111 16.43 -5.22 28.43
C ASN A 111 16.68 -5.10 26.91
N LYS A 112 17.09 -6.16 26.21
CA LYS A 112 17.18 -6.18 24.73
C LYS A 112 15.88 -5.75 24.07
N TRP A 113 14.76 -6.17 24.63
CA TRP A 113 13.42 -5.95 24.06
C TRP A 113 12.67 -4.74 24.65
N GLN A 114 13.32 -3.97 25.52
CA GLN A 114 12.70 -2.79 26.13
C GLN A 114 12.19 -1.82 25.07
N ASN A 115 10.94 -1.31 25.22
CA ASN A 115 10.24 -0.45 24.28
C ASN A 115 9.93 -1.08 22.91
N LYS A 116 10.15 -2.39 22.75
CA LYS A 116 9.73 -3.14 21.57
C LYS A 116 8.30 -3.63 21.75
N ILE A 117 7.69 -4.05 20.65
CA ILE A 117 6.32 -4.58 20.65
C ILE A 117 6.38 -6.10 20.64
N VAL A 118 5.60 -6.73 21.51
CA VAL A 118 5.33 -8.18 21.50
C VAL A 118 3.89 -8.41 21.09
N ALA A 119 3.66 -9.36 20.18
CA ALA A 119 2.36 -9.80 19.70
C ALA A 119 2.17 -11.28 19.95
N ILE A 120 0.98 -11.68 20.42
CA ILE A 120 0.57 -13.10 20.49
C ILE A 120 -0.13 -13.41 19.16
N VAL A 121 0.51 -14.25 18.35
CA VAL A 121 0.07 -14.53 16.99
C VAL A 121 -0.74 -15.79 16.86
N ASP A 122 -0.63 -16.73 17.84
CA ASP A 122 -1.43 -17.94 17.89
C ASP A 122 -1.56 -18.45 19.34
N GLY A 123 -2.49 -19.40 19.58
CA GLY A 123 -2.78 -19.97 20.89
C GLY A 123 -3.56 -19.03 21.81
N THR A 124 -3.45 -19.27 23.12
CA THR A 124 -4.16 -18.51 24.14
C THR A 124 -3.70 -17.06 24.14
N GLY A 125 -4.66 -16.13 24.01
CA GLY A 125 -4.36 -14.70 23.96
C GLY A 125 -4.04 -14.18 22.56
N LYS A 126 -4.24 -14.98 21.50
CA LYS A 126 -4.08 -14.53 20.10
C LYS A 126 -4.74 -13.17 19.88
N GLY A 127 -4.12 -12.32 19.09
CA GLY A 127 -4.59 -10.97 18.79
C GLY A 127 -4.06 -9.88 19.72
N GLN A 128 -3.47 -10.23 20.85
CA GLN A 128 -2.98 -9.24 21.81
C GLN A 128 -1.61 -8.70 21.43
N ILE A 129 -1.48 -7.37 21.52
CA ILE A 129 -0.26 -6.62 21.23
C ILE A 129 0.09 -5.76 22.44
N ARG A 130 1.34 -5.82 22.90
CA ARG A 130 1.78 -5.06 24.08
C ARG A 130 3.18 -4.47 23.86
N THR A 131 3.47 -3.37 24.55
CA THR A 131 4.81 -2.83 24.61
C THR A 131 5.58 -3.50 25.74
N VAL A 132 6.79 -3.92 25.49
CA VAL A 132 7.69 -4.50 26.46
C VAL A 132 8.27 -3.40 27.34
N SER A 133 8.09 -3.50 28.66
CA SER A 133 8.68 -2.57 29.62
C SER A 133 10.13 -2.97 29.96
N SER A 134 10.38 -4.27 30.09
CA SER A 134 11.71 -4.84 30.32
C SER A 134 11.73 -6.32 29.96
N ASN A 135 12.92 -6.92 29.89
CA ASN A 135 13.07 -8.38 29.83
C ASN A 135 14.28 -8.87 30.60
N THR A 136 14.17 -10.08 31.09
CA THR A 136 15.30 -10.91 31.60
C THR A 136 15.79 -11.84 30.49
N SER A 137 16.61 -12.82 30.82
CA SER A 137 17.08 -13.84 29.87
C SER A 137 15.96 -14.74 29.34
N THR A 138 14.86 -14.95 30.09
CA THR A 138 13.80 -15.90 29.78
C THR A 138 12.39 -15.35 29.95
N GLN A 139 12.27 -14.09 30.32
CA GLN A 139 10.97 -13.47 30.61
C GLN A 139 10.86 -12.10 29.98
N VAL A 140 9.71 -11.83 29.36
CA VAL A 140 9.29 -10.51 28.91
C VAL A 140 8.27 -9.95 29.91
N ILE A 141 8.41 -8.67 30.27
CA ILE A 141 7.47 -7.93 31.11
C ILE A 141 6.85 -6.83 30.25
N VAL A 142 5.52 -6.80 30.21
CA VAL A 142 4.77 -5.83 29.41
C VAL A 142 4.31 -4.63 30.24
N SER A 143 4.18 -3.49 29.58
CA SER A 143 3.77 -2.22 30.22
C SER A 143 2.29 -2.18 30.61
N THR A 144 1.45 -2.96 29.90
CA THR A 144 0.01 -3.05 30.13
C THR A 144 -0.38 -4.52 30.23
N SER A 145 -1.24 -4.86 31.20
CA SER A 145 -1.65 -6.24 31.46
C SER A 145 -2.24 -6.92 30.22
N TRP A 146 -2.00 -8.23 30.10
CA TRP A 146 -2.69 -9.09 29.15
C TRP A 146 -4.19 -9.12 29.48
N THR A 147 -5.03 -9.01 28.48
CA THR A 147 -6.50 -9.20 28.64
C THR A 147 -6.79 -10.67 28.90
N THR A 148 -6.13 -11.57 28.18
CA THR A 148 -6.10 -13.01 28.41
C THR A 148 -4.66 -13.39 28.67
N VAL A 149 -4.37 -13.97 29.83
CA VAL A 149 -2.99 -14.38 30.20
C VAL A 149 -2.52 -15.45 29.24
N PRO A 150 -1.41 -15.26 28.51
CA PRO A 150 -0.86 -16.28 27.64
C PRO A 150 -0.49 -17.54 28.41
N ASP A 151 -0.52 -18.69 27.75
CA ASP A 151 -0.13 -19.99 28.33
C ASP A 151 0.93 -20.69 27.46
N ASN A 152 1.15 -21.97 27.67
CA ASN A 152 2.11 -22.77 26.92
C ASN A 152 1.70 -23.11 25.48
N THR A 153 0.52 -22.66 25.03
CA THR A 153 0.10 -22.75 23.63
C THR A 153 0.34 -21.44 22.86
N SER A 154 0.66 -20.36 23.57
CA SER A 154 0.78 -19.02 23.02
C SER A 154 2.06 -18.87 22.20
N VAL A 155 1.92 -18.64 20.91
CA VAL A 155 3.00 -18.28 20.00
C VAL A 155 3.14 -16.78 20.00
N TYR A 156 4.37 -16.29 20.18
CA TYR A 156 4.65 -14.86 20.26
C TYR A 156 5.74 -14.42 19.28
N HIS A 157 5.63 -13.17 18.83
CA HIS A 157 6.67 -12.46 18.09
C HIS A 157 7.06 -11.20 18.86
N ILE A 158 8.36 -10.92 19.01
CA ILE A 158 8.90 -9.72 19.66
C ILE A 158 9.65 -8.89 18.63
N ASP A 159 9.55 -7.56 18.73
CA ASP A 159 10.06 -6.57 17.77
C ASP A 159 9.28 -6.60 16.44
N VAL A 160 7.97 -6.60 16.58
CA VAL A 160 7.08 -6.40 15.42
C VAL A 160 6.87 -4.92 15.14
N GLU A 161 6.62 -4.58 13.87
CA GLU A 161 6.44 -3.22 13.39
C GLU A 161 5.03 -3.00 12.86
N ASN A 162 4.38 -1.95 13.33
CA ASN A 162 3.08 -1.52 12.82
C ASN A 162 3.21 -1.00 11.39
N LYS A 163 2.34 -1.47 10.50
CA LYS A 163 2.20 -1.04 9.11
C LYS A 163 0.74 -0.89 8.74
N GLY A 164 0.46 -0.11 7.72
CA GLY A 164 -0.92 0.03 7.27
C GLY A 164 -1.04 0.65 5.89
N PHE A 165 -2.20 0.45 5.30
CA PHE A 165 -2.63 1.09 4.06
C PHE A 165 -3.98 1.74 4.27
N SER A 166 -4.11 2.95 3.74
CA SER A 166 -5.39 3.67 3.73
C SER A 166 -5.47 4.57 2.50
N ARG A 167 -6.67 4.81 2.03
CA ARG A 167 -6.93 5.83 1.03
C ARG A 167 -7.57 7.04 1.70
N THR A 168 -7.19 8.24 1.29
CA THR A 168 -7.75 9.50 1.76
C THR A 168 -8.58 10.19 0.67
N SER A 169 -9.45 11.12 1.05
CA SER A 169 -10.37 11.82 0.14
C SER A 169 -9.67 12.64 -0.96
N ASP A 170 -8.38 12.89 -0.80
CA ASP A 170 -7.50 13.55 -1.78
C ASP A 170 -7.00 12.62 -2.91
N ASN A 171 -7.56 11.39 -3.00
CA ASN A 171 -7.16 10.36 -3.95
C ASN A 171 -5.71 9.90 -3.82
N ILE A 172 -5.19 9.87 -2.60
CA ILE A 172 -3.85 9.38 -2.29
C ILE A 172 -3.96 8.06 -1.53
N LEU A 173 -3.28 7.03 -2.04
CA LEU A 173 -2.97 5.84 -1.26
C LEU A 173 -1.82 6.17 -0.32
N ARG A 174 -2.01 5.93 0.97
CA ARG A 174 -1.03 6.18 2.02
C ARG A 174 -0.52 4.88 2.62
N TYR A 175 0.74 4.91 3.00
CA TYR A 175 1.41 3.82 3.69
C TYR A 175 1.92 4.29 5.05
N THR A 176 1.61 3.53 6.09
CA THR A 176 2.12 3.73 7.45
C THR A 176 3.19 2.70 7.74
N LYS A 177 4.28 3.12 8.39
CA LYS A 177 5.35 2.24 8.86
C LYS A 177 5.89 2.73 10.20
N GLY A 178 5.98 1.82 11.19
CA GLY A 178 6.58 2.10 12.49
C GLY A 178 5.87 3.17 13.31
N GLY A 179 4.53 3.32 13.15
CA GLY A 179 3.77 4.36 13.82
C GLY A 179 3.99 5.78 13.28
N SER A 180 4.76 5.93 12.20
CA SER A 180 4.91 7.20 11.48
C SER A 180 3.60 7.61 10.83
N VAL A 181 3.39 8.93 10.70
CA VAL A 181 2.21 9.48 10.02
C VAL A 181 2.09 8.87 8.62
N ASN A 182 0.86 8.51 8.23
CA ASN A 182 0.48 8.06 6.90
C ASN A 182 1.23 8.81 5.79
N GLN A 183 2.27 8.19 5.22
CA GLN A 183 3.04 8.80 4.15
C GLN A 183 2.30 8.65 2.82
N PRO A 184 2.25 9.69 1.97
CA PRO A 184 1.79 9.55 0.61
C PRO A 184 2.62 8.48 -0.10
N PHE A 185 1.95 7.50 -0.70
CA PHE A 185 2.61 6.41 -1.42
C PHE A 185 2.36 6.49 -2.92
N THR A 186 1.10 6.65 -3.32
CA THR A 186 0.69 6.77 -4.72
C THR A 186 -0.48 7.73 -4.83
N GLU A 187 -0.42 8.62 -5.80
CA GLU A 187 -1.49 9.57 -6.12
C GLU A 187 -2.47 9.02 -7.17
N ASN A 188 -3.59 9.72 -7.33
CA ASN A 188 -4.64 9.41 -8.29
C ASN A 188 -5.32 8.05 -8.07
N ILE A 189 -5.34 7.57 -6.83
CA ILE A 189 -6.09 6.39 -6.40
C ILE A 189 -7.49 6.81 -5.96
N THR A 190 -8.48 6.48 -6.76
CA THR A 190 -9.88 6.88 -6.51
C THR A 190 -10.60 5.93 -5.58
N GLU A 191 -10.20 4.65 -5.55
CA GLU A 191 -10.83 3.64 -4.71
C GLU A 191 -9.80 2.63 -4.19
N LEU A 192 -9.98 2.24 -2.93
CA LEU A 192 -9.36 1.08 -2.31
C LEU A 192 -10.46 0.25 -1.66
N THR A 193 -10.66 -0.98 -2.11
CA THR A 193 -11.59 -1.93 -1.50
C THR A 193 -10.84 -3.15 -1.03
N LEU A 194 -10.97 -3.46 0.26
CA LEU A 194 -10.42 -4.65 0.89
C LEU A 194 -11.58 -5.52 1.38
N THR A 195 -11.52 -6.81 1.10
CA THR A 195 -12.47 -7.80 1.63
C THR A 195 -11.69 -8.95 2.26
N ALA A 196 -12.08 -9.32 3.47
CA ALA A 196 -11.52 -10.44 4.19
C ALA A 196 -12.40 -11.69 4.02
N ASP A 197 -11.80 -12.86 4.16
CA ASP A 197 -12.52 -14.15 4.10
C ASP A 197 -13.25 -14.51 5.41
N ASP A 198 -12.96 -13.80 6.51
CA ASP A 198 -13.64 -13.93 7.80
C ASP A 198 -13.95 -12.55 8.38
N THR A 199 -15.02 -12.47 9.18
CA THR A 199 -15.39 -11.26 9.92
C THR A 199 -14.61 -11.12 11.23
N ASN A 200 -14.16 -12.23 11.81
CA ASN A 200 -13.28 -12.24 12.96
C ASN A 200 -11.83 -11.99 12.48
N ILE A 201 -11.25 -10.90 12.95
CA ILE A 201 -9.91 -10.44 12.55
C ILE A 201 -8.82 -11.47 12.80
N ASP A 202 -8.96 -12.29 13.88
CA ASP A 202 -7.99 -13.31 14.27
C ASP A 202 -8.04 -14.57 13.37
N ASN A 203 -9.10 -14.70 12.55
CA ASN A 203 -9.32 -15.85 11.67
C ASN A 203 -9.08 -15.51 10.19
N ILE A 204 -8.76 -14.26 9.85
CA ILE A 204 -8.53 -13.84 8.46
C ILE A 204 -7.31 -14.57 7.91
N LYS A 205 -7.51 -15.38 6.87
CA LYS A 205 -6.44 -16.09 6.14
C LYS A 205 -6.16 -15.47 4.78
N ARG A 206 -7.15 -14.76 4.23
CA ARG A 206 -7.09 -14.18 2.89
C ARG A 206 -7.72 -12.80 2.85
N ILE A 207 -7.04 -11.90 2.16
CA ILE A 207 -7.54 -10.55 1.87
C ILE A 207 -7.56 -10.39 0.35
N ASN A 208 -8.73 -10.02 -0.19
CA ASN A 208 -8.83 -9.58 -1.58
C ASN A 208 -8.73 -8.06 -1.59
N ALA A 209 -7.81 -7.55 -2.39
CA ALA A 209 -7.60 -6.12 -2.55
C ALA A 209 -7.94 -5.71 -3.98
N GLN A 210 -8.73 -4.65 -4.10
CA GLN A 210 -9.06 -3.98 -5.36
C GLN A 210 -8.65 -2.52 -5.26
N LEU A 211 -7.96 -2.04 -6.28
CA LEU A 211 -7.48 -0.67 -6.35
C LEU A 211 -7.89 -0.08 -7.71
N THR A 212 -8.56 1.08 -7.67
CA THR A 212 -8.92 1.84 -8.88
C THR A 212 -8.10 3.12 -8.90
N ALA A 213 -7.36 3.30 -9.99
CA ALA A 213 -6.61 4.51 -10.29
C ALA A 213 -7.26 5.27 -11.44
N ARG A 214 -6.96 6.58 -11.53
CA ARG A 214 -7.33 7.43 -12.66
C ARG A 214 -6.11 8.07 -13.29
N THR A 215 -6.24 8.58 -14.50
CA THR A 215 -5.21 9.42 -15.12
C THR A 215 -5.02 10.71 -14.31
N SER A 216 -3.83 11.28 -14.37
CA SER A 216 -3.53 12.57 -13.74
C SER A 216 -4.19 13.75 -14.46
N ARG A 217 -4.59 13.56 -15.72
CA ARG A 217 -5.21 14.56 -16.59
C ARG A 217 -6.49 14.04 -17.18
N GLU A 218 -7.41 14.96 -17.43
CA GLU A 218 -8.63 14.72 -18.19
C GLU A 218 -8.30 14.57 -19.68
N ASP A 219 -9.06 13.71 -20.38
CA ASP A 219 -8.95 13.54 -21.83
C ASP A 219 -9.94 14.48 -22.54
N PRO A 220 -9.43 15.48 -23.28
CA PRO A 220 -10.29 16.38 -24.06
C PRO A 220 -11.14 15.66 -25.12
N ASN A 221 -10.71 14.47 -25.58
CA ASN A 221 -11.46 13.67 -26.55
C ASN A 221 -12.61 12.88 -25.90
N MET A 222 -12.64 12.80 -24.55
CA MET A 222 -13.68 12.15 -23.75
C MET A 222 -14.48 13.17 -22.92
N ASN A 223 -14.82 14.31 -23.46
CA ASN A 223 -15.54 15.39 -22.76
C ASN A 223 -14.86 15.82 -21.45
N ASN A 224 -13.53 15.89 -21.42
CA ASN A 224 -12.73 16.19 -20.24
C ASN A 224 -12.96 15.23 -19.10
N GLN A 225 -13.08 13.93 -19.37
CA GLN A 225 -13.16 12.89 -18.34
C GLN A 225 -11.81 12.21 -18.12
N TYR A 226 -11.65 11.62 -16.93
CA TYR A 226 -10.49 10.80 -16.59
C TYR A 226 -10.65 9.38 -17.15
N HIS A 227 -9.55 8.74 -17.53
CA HIS A 227 -9.50 7.30 -17.70
C HIS A 227 -9.31 6.63 -16.33
N TYR A 228 -9.91 5.45 -16.16
CA TYR A 228 -9.83 4.65 -14.95
C TYR A 228 -9.24 3.27 -15.24
N TYR A 229 -8.49 2.76 -14.28
CA TYR A 229 -7.95 1.42 -14.34
C TYR A 229 -8.10 0.74 -12.99
N THR A 230 -8.71 -0.45 -12.98
CA THR A 230 -8.92 -1.25 -11.77
C THR A 230 -8.05 -2.50 -11.82
N VAL A 231 -7.35 -2.77 -10.75
CA VAL A 231 -6.52 -3.96 -10.56
C VAL A 231 -6.92 -4.68 -9.28
N ASN A 232 -6.93 -6.01 -9.32
CA ASN A 232 -7.33 -6.86 -8.20
C ASN A 232 -6.23 -7.86 -7.89
N THR A 233 -6.11 -8.23 -6.62
CA THR A 233 -5.25 -9.31 -6.16
C THR A 233 -5.86 -10.03 -4.96
N SER A 234 -5.55 -11.32 -4.82
CA SER A 234 -5.91 -12.12 -3.66
C SER A 234 -4.64 -12.49 -2.89
N ILE A 235 -4.61 -12.15 -1.61
CA ILE A 235 -3.43 -12.22 -0.78
C ILE A 235 -3.68 -13.26 0.32
N LYS A 236 -2.93 -14.36 0.31
CA LYS A 236 -2.90 -15.30 1.43
C LYS A 236 -1.89 -14.81 2.46
N LEU A 237 -2.32 -14.69 3.72
CA LEU A 237 -1.46 -14.31 4.85
C LEU A 237 -0.58 -15.51 5.23
N ARG A 238 0.68 -15.25 5.60
CA ARG A 238 1.68 -16.30 5.83
C ARG A 238 1.44 -17.12 7.10
N ASN A 239 0.97 -16.48 8.17
CA ASN A 239 0.90 -17.07 9.51
C ASN A 239 -0.50 -17.53 9.92
N GLN A 240 -1.33 -17.95 8.98
CA GLN A 240 -2.72 -18.34 9.20
C GLN A 240 -3.02 -19.74 8.61
N ASP A 241 -2.06 -20.68 8.68
CA ASP A 241 -2.28 -22.09 8.31
C ASP A 241 -2.89 -22.89 9.45
#